data_d1169248bd4204c191e2b3d658d9f3ca
#
_entry.id   d1169248bd4204c191e2b3d658d9f3ca
#
_cell.length_a   1.000
_cell.length_b   1.000
_cell.length_c   1.000
_cell.angle_alpha   90.00
_cell.angle_beta   90.00
_cell.angle_gamma   90.00
#
_symmetry.space_group_name_H-M   'P 1'
#
loop_
_entity.id
_entity.type
_entity.pdbx_description
1 polymer ?
#
loop_
_entity_poly.entity_id
_entity_poly.type
_entity_poly.pdbx_seq_one_letter_code
_entity_poly.pdbx_strand_id
1 'polypeptide(L)'
;MKRPNFLVILIDDLRYDEFGAGGHPYMTTPNIDRLAVEGATFERAFHTTPICSPNRASIMTGQYASRHGIIDNVARDAMSHRLPNYHLRLQELGYETAHIGKWHMGNDGMPRPGYDYWVSYDGHGKISNPRLNHDGRYVQHQGYITDLMNGMAVEWLERKRDKPWSLFFAHKAVHPDAEQLADGTLHIAAQGGYVVADRHKDLYRDAIFPPKPNMMSADEVAKRKPAWAEAFAMKGGEKAQVVLAALQAGTQEEIRLRARMMAAVDEGVGQILAVLERKGELDNTFIVFLSDNGYFFGEHALGPERRFAYEEGIRSPLLVRYPARVKAGSRSGRLVICQDIAPTLIQLAGGRPGGHIQGRSLLPLFAAGGRGSAADWRKSILIEYWAEQAMPWLVGMTYKAVRTDRYKYIRWINRARDGELDELYDLREDPYELNNLSRSRKMAPVREKLQRELRKLAADALGL
;
A
#
# COMPACT_ATOMS: atom_id res chain seq x y z
N MET A 1 31.52 -9.44 2.24
CA MET A 1 30.78 -8.33 1.63
C MET A 1 30.33 -7.38 2.73
N LYS A 2 30.35 -6.08 2.48
CA LYS A 2 29.80 -5.07 3.40
C LYS A 2 28.29 -5.33 3.55
N ARG A 3 27.75 -5.24 4.77
CA ARG A 3 26.30 -5.38 4.99
C ARG A 3 25.56 -4.23 4.28
N PRO A 4 24.44 -4.47 3.58
CA PRO A 4 23.72 -3.43 2.88
C PRO A 4 23.04 -2.46 3.85
N ASN A 5 22.89 -1.22 3.44
CA ASN A 5 21.93 -0.29 4.02
C ASN A 5 20.53 -0.59 3.46
N PHE A 6 19.48 -0.17 4.16
CA PHE A 6 18.09 -0.36 3.74
C PHE A 6 17.34 0.96 3.68
N LEU A 7 16.71 1.22 2.54
CA LEU A 7 15.79 2.34 2.35
C LEU A 7 14.45 1.80 1.86
N VAL A 8 13.41 1.92 2.68
CA VAL A 8 12.03 1.61 2.30
C VAL A 8 11.27 2.92 2.12
N ILE A 9 10.85 3.22 0.91
CA ILE A 9 10.07 4.40 0.55
C ILE A 9 8.63 3.96 0.38
N LEU A 10 7.76 4.40 1.29
CA LEU A 10 6.33 4.08 1.30
C LEU A 10 5.51 5.32 0.95
N ILE A 11 4.63 5.20 -0.03
CA ILE A 11 3.72 6.28 -0.45
C ILE A 11 2.31 5.94 0.00
N ASP A 12 1.60 6.91 0.58
CA ASP A 12 0.23 6.74 1.05
C ASP A 12 -0.77 6.80 -0.11
N ASP A 13 -1.66 5.82 -0.23
CA ASP A 13 -2.72 5.74 -1.25
C ASP A 13 -2.23 5.66 -2.71
N LEU A 14 -0.97 5.35 -3.01
CA LEU A 14 -0.46 5.34 -4.37
C LEU A 14 -0.90 4.07 -5.14
N ARG A 15 -1.53 4.25 -6.28
CA ARG A 15 -1.88 3.16 -7.19
C ARG A 15 -0.65 2.54 -7.84
N TYR A 16 -0.78 1.27 -8.23
CA TYR A 16 0.28 0.53 -8.93
C TYR A 16 0.69 1.14 -10.29
N ASP A 17 -0.17 1.96 -10.90
CA ASP A 17 0.03 2.63 -12.20
C ASP A 17 0.10 4.16 -12.08
N GLU A 18 0.25 4.72 -10.88
CA GLU A 18 0.24 6.16 -10.62
C GLU A 18 1.67 6.75 -10.53
N PHE A 19 2.52 6.36 -11.45
CA PHE A 19 3.87 6.92 -11.67
C PHE A 19 4.33 6.61 -13.11
N GLY A 20 5.39 7.25 -13.62
CA GLY A 20 5.81 7.14 -15.02
C GLY A 20 6.06 5.70 -15.46
N ALA A 21 6.98 4.98 -14.83
CA ALA A 21 7.29 3.59 -15.14
C ALA A 21 6.13 2.61 -14.82
N GLY A 22 5.15 3.02 -14.02
CA GLY A 22 3.90 2.30 -13.77
C GLY A 22 2.91 2.38 -14.92
N GLY A 23 3.13 3.29 -15.89
CA GLY A 23 2.29 3.47 -17.07
C GLY A 23 1.21 4.53 -16.92
N HIS A 24 1.36 5.48 -16.00
CA HIS A 24 0.43 6.63 -15.92
C HIS A 24 0.47 7.46 -17.20
N PRO A 25 -0.68 7.86 -17.78
CA PRO A 25 -0.74 8.43 -19.12
C PRO A 25 -0.04 9.78 -19.30
N TYR A 26 0.18 10.54 -18.22
CA TYR A 26 0.81 11.87 -18.31
C TYR A 26 1.77 12.19 -17.15
N MET A 27 1.79 11.39 -16.09
CA MET A 27 2.66 11.66 -14.95
C MET A 27 4.12 11.32 -15.29
N THR A 28 5.04 12.23 -14.97
CA THR A 28 6.48 12.04 -15.09
C THR A 28 7.11 11.96 -13.72
N THR A 29 7.83 10.88 -13.44
CA THR A 29 8.51 10.64 -12.16
C THR A 29 9.91 10.11 -12.41
N PRO A 30 10.82 10.94 -13.01
CA PRO A 30 12.11 10.46 -13.53
C PRO A 30 12.99 9.80 -12.46
N ASN A 31 12.93 10.25 -11.21
CA ASN A 31 13.74 9.71 -10.12
C ASN A 31 13.22 8.37 -9.60
N ILE A 32 11.89 8.23 -9.51
CA ILE A 32 11.25 6.95 -9.19
C ILE A 32 11.42 5.96 -10.35
N ASP A 33 11.25 6.42 -11.59
CA ASP A 33 11.43 5.61 -12.80
C ASP A 33 12.87 5.08 -12.92
N ARG A 34 13.85 5.84 -12.42
CA ARG A 34 15.24 5.39 -12.32
C ARG A 34 15.36 4.11 -11.48
N LEU A 35 14.57 3.97 -10.39
CA LEU A 35 14.57 2.74 -9.58
C LEU A 35 14.08 1.52 -10.38
N ALA A 36 13.13 1.71 -11.31
CA ALA A 36 12.68 0.65 -12.22
C ALA A 36 13.74 0.29 -13.27
N VAL A 37 14.44 1.29 -13.82
CA VAL A 37 15.49 1.11 -14.84
C VAL A 37 16.72 0.45 -14.24
N GLU A 38 17.17 0.88 -13.07
CA GLU A 38 18.37 0.36 -12.41
C GLU A 38 18.11 -0.87 -11.51
N GLY A 39 16.84 -1.24 -11.33
CA GLY A 39 16.40 -2.32 -10.45
C GLY A 39 15.44 -3.30 -11.09
N ALA A 40 14.53 -3.83 -10.29
CA ALA A 40 13.48 -4.75 -10.70
C ALA A 40 12.09 -4.17 -10.44
N THR A 41 11.15 -4.38 -11.37
CA THR A 41 9.73 -4.12 -11.19
C THR A 41 8.98 -5.41 -10.91
N PHE A 42 8.23 -5.46 -9.80
CA PHE A 42 7.33 -6.56 -9.49
C PHE A 42 5.92 -6.20 -9.97
N GLU A 43 5.52 -6.77 -11.09
CA GLU A 43 4.25 -6.43 -11.76
C GLU A 43 3.01 -6.92 -11.01
N ARG A 44 3.19 -7.88 -10.10
CA ARG A 44 2.13 -8.54 -9.33
C ARG A 44 2.43 -8.50 -7.83
N ALA A 45 2.63 -7.30 -7.32
CA ALA A 45 2.74 -7.04 -5.89
C ALA A 45 1.38 -6.65 -5.32
N PHE A 46 1.04 -7.12 -4.12
CA PHE A 46 -0.29 -6.98 -3.56
C PHE A 46 -0.27 -6.56 -2.08
N HIS A 47 -1.23 -5.72 -1.76
CA HIS A 47 -1.68 -5.46 -0.40
C HIS A 47 -2.60 -6.60 0.04
N THR A 48 -2.43 -7.12 1.24
CA THR A 48 -3.28 -8.21 1.75
C THR A 48 -4.45 -7.70 2.55
N THR A 49 -4.39 -6.45 2.99
CA THR A 49 -5.53 -5.72 3.57
C THR A 49 -5.46 -4.29 3.02
N PRO A 50 -6.28 -3.92 2.02
CA PRO A 50 -6.09 -2.70 1.24
C PRO A 50 -6.60 -1.45 1.98
N ILE A 51 -5.96 -1.15 3.11
CA ILE A 51 -6.19 0.05 3.93
C ILE A 51 -4.94 0.35 4.77
N CYS A 52 -4.69 1.63 5.03
CA CYS A 52 -3.44 2.15 5.56
C CYS A 52 -2.90 1.40 6.80
N SER A 53 -3.58 1.48 7.96
CA SER A 53 -3.05 0.92 9.23
C SER A 53 -2.79 -0.58 9.17
N PRO A 54 -3.72 -1.43 8.70
CA PRO A 54 -3.49 -2.87 8.58
C PRO A 54 -2.33 -3.22 7.65
N ASN A 55 -2.26 -2.59 6.48
CA ASN A 55 -1.22 -2.96 5.53
C ASN A 55 0.17 -2.44 5.95
N ARG A 56 0.24 -1.27 6.59
CA ARG A 56 1.49 -0.77 7.20
C ARG A 56 1.99 -1.74 8.27
N ALA A 57 1.09 -2.22 9.14
CA ALA A 57 1.42 -3.24 10.12
C ALA A 57 1.88 -4.55 9.45
N SER A 58 1.26 -4.95 8.36
CA SER A 58 1.66 -6.13 7.59
C SER A 58 3.06 -5.99 6.98
N ILE A 59 3.41 -4.82 6.42
CA ILE A 59 4.76 -4.52 5.91
C ILE A 59 5.79 -4.62 7.04
N MET A 60 5.48 -4.04 8.19
CA MET A 60 6.41 -3.95 9.33
C MET A 60 6.64 -5.29 10.02
N THR A 61 5.60 -6.10 10.16
CA THR A 61 5.64 -7.36 10.93
C THR A 61 5.87 -8.60 10.06
N GLY A 62 5.63 -8.51 8.75
CA GLY A 62 5.59 -9.66 7.86
C GLY A 62 4.41 -10.61 8.12
N GLN A 63 3.34 -10.13 8.80
CA GLN A 63 2.16 -10.91 9.18
C GLN A 63 0.90 -10.42 8.47
N TYR A 64 -0.12 -11.28 8.38
CA TYR A 64 -1.47 -10.89 7.98
C TYR A 64 -2.18 -10.08 9.06
N ALA A 65 -3.16 -9.25 8.66
CA ALA A 65 -3.93 -8.42 9.60
C ALA A 65 -4.68 -9.26 10.62
N SER A 66 -5.20 -10.40 10.23
CA SER A 66 -5.80 -11.40 11.15
C SER A 66 -4.83 -11.93 12.22
N ARG A 67 -3.51 -11.81 12.00
CA ARG A 67 -2.48 -12.28 12.93
C ARG A 67 -1.95 -11.18 13.84
N HIS A 68 -1.61 -10.00 13.28
CA HIS A 68 -1.08 -8.89 14.08
C HIS A 68 -2.17 -8.05 14.76
N GLY A 69 -3.44 -8.21 14.38
CA GLY A 69 -4.60 -7.62 15.07
C GLY A 69 -4.91 -6.15 14.73
N ILE A 70 -4.09 -5.46 13.94
CA ILE A 70 -4.43 -4.14 13.37
C ILE A 70 -5.26 -4.42 12.12
N ILE A 71 -6.59 -4.37 12.23
CA ILE A 71 -7.52 -4.83 11.18
C ILE A 71 -8.26 -3.70 10.46
N ASP A 72 -8.18 -2.48 10.99
CA ASP A 72 -8.84 -1.27 10.49
C ASP A 72 -8.05 -0.03 10.94
N ASN A 73 -8.57 1.17 10.64
CA ASN A 73 -7.97 2.44 11.04
C ASN A 73 -8.38 2.95 12.43
N VAL A 74 -9.09 2.17 13.23
CA VAL A 74 -9.36 2.52 14.64
C VAL A 74 -8.04 2.64 15.40
N ALA A 75 -7.90 3.66 16.24
CA ALA A 75 -6.70 3.87 17.04
C ALA A 75 -6.46 2.70 17.99
N ARG A 76 -5.31 2.03 17.83
CA ARG A 76 -4.85 0.92 18.69
C ARG A 76 -3.42 1.18 19.15
N ASP A 77 -3.22 2.32 19.81
CA ASP A 77 -1.88 2.79 20.18
C ASP A 77 -1.11 1.77 21.03
N ALA A 78 -1.74 1.20 22.06
CA ALA A 78 -1.11 0.17 22.91
C ALA A 78 -0.68 -1.08 22.13
N MET A 79 -1.42 -1.48 21.09
CA MET A 79 -1.05 -2.59 20.22
C MET A 79 0.07 -2.18 19.27
N SER A 80 -0.01 -0.97 18.71
CA SER A 80 1.01 -0.40 17.83
C SER A 80 2.39 -0.33 18.49
N HIS A 81 2.46 0.02 19.77
CA HIS A 81 3.70 0.03 20.55
C HIS A 81 4.31 -1.36 20.81
N ARG A 82 3.54 -2.44 20.61
CA ARG A 82 3.97 -3.83 20.84
C ARG A 82 4.14 -4.64 19.56
N LEU A 83 3.97 -4.02 18.38
CA LEU A 83 4.13 -4.73 17.11
C LEU A 83 5.55 -5.28 16.96
N PRO A 84 5.72 -6.57 16.61
CA PRO A 84 7.03 -7.18 16.36
C PRO A 84 7.56 -6.74 14.99
N ASN A 85 7.88 -5.45 14.84
CA ASN A 85 8.36 -4.89 13.60
C ASN A 85 9.79 -5.36 13.29
N TYR A 86 10.14 -5.44 12.01
CA TYR A 86 11.42 -5.96 11.55
C TYR A 86 12.64 -5.10 11.98
N HIS A 87 12.45 -3.82 12.35
CA HIS A 87 13.53 -2.98 12.82
C HIS A 87 14.07 -3.42 14.18
N LEU A 88 13.23 -4.00 15.06
CA LEU A 88 13.71 -4.65 16.29
C LEU A 88 14.79 -5.69 15.95
N ARG A 89 14.53 -6.53 14.95
CA ARG A 89 15.50 -7.53 14.51
C ARG A 89 16.73 -6.92 13.85
N LEU A 90 16.58 -5.82 13.11
CA LEU A 90 17.71 -5.12 12.53
C LEU A 90 18.60 -4.46 13.58
N GLN A 91 18.03 -3.90 14.67
CA GLN A 91 18.80 -3.39 15.80
C GLN A 91 19.65 -4.49 16.47
N GLU A 92 19.05 -5.68 16.71
CA GLU A 92 19.80 -6.84 17.23
C GLU A 92 20.94 -7.26 16.30
N LEU A 93 20.80 -7.04 15.00
CA LEU A 93 21.86 -7.27 14.00
C LEU A 93 22.84 -6.10 13.87
N GLY A 94 22.73 -5.07 14.70
CA GLY A 94 23.65 -3.94 14.79
C GLY A 94 23.43 -2.86 13.73
N TYR A 95 22.21 -2.71 13.23
CA TYR A 95 21.82 -1.57 12.37
C TYR A 95 21.42 -0.36 13.20
N GLU A 96 21.73 0.84 12.70
CA GLU A 96 21.09 2.08 13.12
C GLU A 96 19.74 2.18 12.37
N THR A 97 18.66 2.44 13.10
CA THR A 97 17.29 2.37 12.54
C THR A 97 16.58 3.71 12.64
N ALA A 98 15.86 4.09 11.60
CA ALA A 98 15.12 5.34 11.55
C ALA A 98 13.72 5.17 10.94
N HIS A 99 12.79 5.97 11.46
CA HIS A 99 11.49 6.23 10.88
C HIS A 99 11.31 7.72 10.61
N ILE A 100 10.91 8.08 9.40
CA ILE A 100 10.54 9.45 9.03
C ILE A 100 9.22 9.40 8.27
N GLY A 101 8.18 10.05 8.79
CA GLY A 101 6.89 10.22 8.12
C GLY A 101 5.70 9.56 8.80
N LYS A 102 4.74 9.10 8.02
CA LYS A 102 3.48 8.55 8.50
C LYS A 102 3.66 7.16 9.11
N TRP A 103 3.35 7.03 10.39
CA TRP A 103 3.26 5.72 11.05
C TRP A 103 1.87 5.11 10.89
N HIS A 104 0.85 5.75 11.43
CA HIS A 104 -0.57 5.44 11.24
C HIS A 104 -1.00 3.99 11.61
N MET A 105 -0.34 3.37 12.57
CA MET A 105 -0.78 2.10 13.16
C MET A 105 -1.23 2.32 14.61
N GLY A 106 -2.02 3.36 14.80
CA GLY A 106 -2.48 4.01 16.00
C GLY A 106 -2.60 5.50 15.72
N ASN A 107 -3.03 6.29 16.70
CA ASN A 107 -3.27 7.73 16.52
C ASN A 107 -2.16 8.61 17.09
N ASP A 108 -1.38 8.13 18.09
CA ASP A 108 -0.27 8.89 18.61
C ASP A 108 0.96 8.83 17.69
N GLY A 109 1.67 9.95 17.57
CA GLY A 109 2.92 10.08 16.82
C GLY A 109 4.18 9.73 17.61
N MET A 110 4.06 9.16 18.80
CA MET A 110 5.18 8.87 19.70
C MET A 110 6.11 7.80 19.12
N PRO A 111 7.40 7.80 19.51
CA PRO A 111 8.38 6.79 19.06
C PRO A 111 7.94 5.37 19.35
N ARG A 112 8.25 4.46 18.45
CA ARG A 112 8.00 3.02 18.57
C ARG A 112 9.28 2.26 18.87
N PRO A 113 9.23 1.14 19.60
CA PRO A 113 10.37 0.25 19.76
C PRO A 113 10.97 -0.17 18.41
N GLY A 114 12.30 -0.25 18.36
CA GLY A 114 13.01 -0.63 17.13
C GLY A 114 13.55 0.55 16.32
N TYR A 115 13.48 1.77 16.82
CA TYR A 115 14.00 2.97 16.16
C TYR A 115 14.93 3.80 17.04
N ASP A 116 16.08 4.14 16.47
CA ASP A 116 17.09 5.02 17.09
C ASP A 116 16.85 6.49 16.72
N TYR A 117 16.08 6.75 15.66
CA TYR A 117 15.68 8.08 15.21
C TYR A 117 14.23 8.05 14.74
N TRP A 118 13.45 9.01 15.19
CA TRP A 118 12.02 9.05 14.95
C TRP A 118 11.52 10.44 14.59
N VAL A 119 10.86 10.54 13.42
CA VAL A 119 10.04 11.69 13.07
C VAL A 119 8.69 11.18 12.56
N SER A 120 7.61 11.57 13.23
CA SER A 120 6.26 11.18 12.85
C SER A 120 5.24 12.25 13.28
N TYR A 121 3.96 11.92 13.22
CA TYR A 121 2.85 12.81 13.59
C TYR A 121 1.63 11.98 13.98
N ASP A 122 0.64 12.64 14.61
CA ASP A 122 -0.59 12.01 15.05
C ASP A 122 -1.50 11.70 13.86
N GLY A 123 -2.10 10.51 13.85
CA GLY A 123 -3.08 10.06 12.85
C GLY A 123 -2.63 10.24 11.40
N HIS A 124 -3.42 10.98 10.62
CA HIS A 124 -3.09 11.32 9.23
C HIS A 124 -2.17 12.55 9.10
N GLY A 125 -1.98 13.34 10.15
CA GLY A 125 -1.22 14.59 10.11
C GLY A 125 -1.82 15.66 9.20
N LYS A 126 -1.20 16.84 9.14
CA LYS A 126 -1.57 17.94 8.25
C LYS A 126 -0.56 18.10 7.12
N ILE A 127 -1.03 18.49 5.93
CA ILE A 127 -0.17 18.72 4.77
C ILE A 127 0.59 20.05 4.90
N SER A 128 -0.09 21.10 5.35
CA SER A 128 0.51 22.42 5.53
C SER A 128 0.80 22.68 7.00
N ASN A 129 1.99 23.20 7.28
CA ASN A 129 2.44 23.58 8.61
C ASN A 129 2.21 22.47 9.66
N PRO A 130 2.76 21.25 9.45
CA PRO A 130 2.48 20.13 10.32
C PRO A 130 3.13 20.30 11.72
N ARG A 131 2.49 19.71 12.73
CA ARG A 131 3.10 19.46 14.03
C ARG A 131 3.70 18.06 14.01
N LEU A 132 5.03 17.95 14.14
CA LEU A 132 5.77 16.69 14.05
C LEU A 132 6.34 16.31 15.41
N ASN A 133 6.38 15.01 15.67
CA ASN A 133 7.05 14.43 16.82
C ASN A 133 8.49 14.05 16.44
N HIS A 134 9.48 14.63 17.08
CA HIS A 134 10.89 14.30 16.96
C HIS A 134 11.34 13.60 18.24
N ASP A 135 11.57 12.30 18.19
CA ASP A 135 12.07 11.49 19.32
C ASP A 135 11.30 11.73 20.64
N GLY A 136 9.96 11.85 20.54
CA GLY A 136 9.08 12.10 21.69
C GLY A 136 8.71 13.57 21.94
N ARG A 137 9.29 14.52 21.21
CA ARG A 137 9.02 15.96 21.36
C ARG A 137 8.27 16.50 20.15
N TYR A 138 7.12 17.11 20.39
CA TYR A 138 6.35 17.75 19.32
C TYR A 138 6.89 19.15 18.99
N VAL A 139 7.10 19.39 17.71
CA VAL A 139 7.57 20.66 17.13
C VAL A 139 6.60 21.11 16.04
N GLN A 140 6.20 22.39 16.09
CA GLN A 140 5.41 23.01 15.02
C GLN A 140 6.35 23.42 13.88
N HIS A 141 6.08 22.93 12.67
CA HIS A 141 6.82 23.30 11.47
C HIS A 141 6.01 24.25 10.60
N GLN A 142 6.70 24.99 9.75
CA GLN A 142 6.13 25.82 8.68
C GLN A 142 6.49 25.20 7.33
N GLY A 143 5.54 25.15 6.40
CA GLY A 143 5.76 24.67 5.05
C GLY A 143 4.98 23.40 4.68
N TYR A 144 5.33 22.83 3.55
CA TYR A 144 4.70 21.67 2.94
C TYR A 144 5.30 20.37 3.49
N ILE A 145 4.47 19.46 4.00
CA ILE A 145 4.94 18.25 4.71
C ILE A 145 5.86 17.38 3.86
N THR A 146 5.60 17.23 2.56
CA THR A 146 6.45 16.41 1.68
C THR A 146 7.86 16.97 1.61
N ASP A 147 8.01 18.29 1.46
CA ASP A 147 9.31 18.94 1.40
C ASP A 147 10.06 18.86 2.73
N LEU A 148 9.33 19.06 3.83
CA LEU A 148 9.90 18.93 5.19
C LEU A 148 10.42 17.50 5.43
N MET A 149 9.65 16.48 5.07
CA MET A 149 10.06 15.08 5.20
C MET A 149 11.24 14.73 4.29
N ASN A 150 11.25 15.21 3.05
CA ASN A 150 12.38 15.06 2.12
C ASN A 150 13.67 15.65 2.72
N GLY A 151 13.57 16.89 3.23
CA GLY A 151 14.72 17.55 3.88
C GLY A 151 15.24 16.78 5.10
N MET A 152 14.34 16.29 5.97
CA MET A 152 14.73 15.50 7.15
C MET A 152 15.36 14.15 6.76
N ALA A 153 14.88 13.50 5.71
CA ALA A 153 15.49 12.26 5.20
C ALA A 153 16.90 12.53 4.66
N VAL A 154 17.06 13.59 3.88
CA VAL A 154 18.38 14.04 3.38
C VAL A 154 19.32 14.35 4.53
N GLU A 155 18.91 15.16 5.50
CA GLU A 155 19.70 15.51 6.67
C GLU A 155 20.12 14.25 7.46
N TRP A 156 19.19 13.33 7.67
CA TRP A 156 19.47 12.08 8.36
C TRP A 156 20.49 11.23 7.58
N LEU A 157 20.38 11.13 6.26
CA LEU A 157 21.28 10.36 5.40
C LEU A 157 22.69 10.98 5.31
N GLU A 158 22.84 12.30 5.42
CA GLU A 158 24.15 12.99 5.43
C GLU A 158 25.01 12.66 6.66
N ARG A 159 24.42 12.22 7.76
CA ARG A 159 25.14 11.88 8.97
C ARG A 159 26.24 10.84 8.70
N LYS A 160 27.41 11.02 9.29
CA LYS A 160 28.47 10.00 9.28
C LYS A 160 28.09 8.85 10.20
N ARG A 161 28.32 7.63 9.75
CA ARG A 161 27.97 6.39 10.48
C ARG A 161 29.03 5.33 10.30
N ASP A 162 29.28 4.58 11.38
CA ASP A 162 30.14 3.39 11.36
C ASP A 162 29.32 2.09 11.21
N LYS A 163 28.00 2.18 11.44
CA LYS A 163 27.06 1.05 11.34
C LYS A 163 26.28 1.09 10.02
N PRO A 164 25.85 -0.07 9.48
CA PRO A 164 24.83 -0.08 8.45
C PRO A 164 23.52 0.48 9.03
N TRP A 165 22.68 1.03 8.17
CA TRP A 165 21.45 1.71 8.58
C TRP A 165 20.23 1.20 7.85
N SER A 166 19.05 1.40 8.46
CA SER A 166 17.73 1.14 7.87
C SER A 166 16.83 2.34 8.09
N LEU A 167 16.38 2.95 7.00
CA LEU A 167 15.41 4.05 7.01
C LEU A 167 14.06 3.57 6.44
N PHE A 168 13.00 3.68 7.24
CA PHE A 168 11.62 3.59 6.77
C PHE A 168 11.10 5.00 6.55
N PHE A 169 11.00 5.38 5.27
CA PHE A 169 10.61 6.71 4.83
C PHE A 169 9.19 6.66 4.27
N ALA A 170 8.22 7.17 5.01
CA ALA A 170 6.80 7.01 4.73
C ALA A 170 6.12 8.36 4.47
N HIS A 171 5.86 8.68 3.21
CA HIS A 171 5.16 9.90 2.83
C HIS A 171 3.69 9.90 3.27
N LYS A 172 3.16 11.11 3.56
CA LYS A 172 1.72 11.37 3.61
C LYS A 172 1.11 11.48 2.21
N ALA A 173 1.87 11.96 1.24
CA ALA A 173 1.44 12.01 -0.15
C ALA A 173 1.18 10.58 -0.67
N VAL A 174 0.14 10.34 -1.45
CA VAL A 174 -0.78 11.28 -2.07
C VAL A 174 -2.14 11.35 -1.35
N HIS A 175 -2.19 11.03 -0.07
CA HIS A 175 -3.40 11.08 0.75
C HIS A 175 -3.84 12.54 0.95
N PRO A 176 -5.15 12.85 0.88
CA PRO A 176 -5.66 14.19 1.15
C PRO A 176 -5.42 14.63 2.61
N ASP A 177 -5.59 15.92 2.87
CA ASP A 177 -5.61 16.43 4.24
C ASP A 177 -6.86 15.96 4.95
N ALA A 178 -6.69 15.24 6.03
CA ALA A 178 -7.78 14.66 6.80
C ALA A 178 -7.40 14.59 8.28
N GLU A 179 -8.38 14.83 9.13
CA GLU A 179 -8.28 14.57 10.57
C GLU A 179 -8.92 13.22 10.88
N GLN A 180 -8.22 12.37 11.59
CA GLN A 180 -8.73 11.09 12.04
C GLN A 180 -9.03 11.11 13.53
N LEU A 181 -10.25 10.73 13.88
CA LEU A 181 -10.65 10.50 15.26
C LEU A 181 -10.22 9.10 15.75
N ALA A 182 -10.23 8.88 17.05
CA ALA A 182 -9.80 7.62 17.65
C ALA A 182 -10.62 6.39 17.21
N ASP A 183 -11.88 6.60 16.84
CA ASP A 183 -12.78 5.55 16.32
C ASP A 183 -12.57 5.25 14.83
N GLY A 184 -11.61 5.92 14.18
CA GLY A 184 -11.31 5.79 12.76
C GLY A 184 -12.11 6.70 11.84
N THR A 185 -13.01 7.54 12.38
CA THR A 185 -13.76 8.52 11.59
C THR A 185 -12.82 9.54 10.95
N LEU A 186 -13.06 9.85 9.68
CA LEU A 186 -12.29 10.81 8.90
C LEU A 186 -13.09 12.08 8.64
N HIS A 187 -12.49 13.22 8.96
CA HIS A 187 -12.95 14.54 8.57
C HIS A 187 -12.03 15.08 7.48
N ILE A 188 -12.44 14.98 6.23
CA ILE A 188 -11.67 15.49 5.08
C ILE A 188 -11.89 16.99 4.99
N ALA A 189 -10.82 17.76 4.77
CA ALA A 189 -10.88 19.19 4.59
C ALA A 189 -11.76 19.58 3.39
N ALA A 190 -12.34 20.79 3.44
CA ALA A 190 -13.12 21.33 2.33
C ALA A 190 -12.33 21.26 1.02
N GLN A 191 -13.03 21.14 -0.11
CA GLN A 191 -12.44 21.00 -1.46
C GLN A 191 -11.62 19.73 -1.69
N GLY A 192 -11.93 18.61 -0.99
CA GLY A 192 -11.32 17.32 -1.18
C GLY A 192 -9.96 17.14 -0.49
N GLY A 193 -9.43 18.19 0.16
CA GLY A 193 -8.25 18.10 1.03
C GLY A 193 -6.90 17.89 0.32
N TYR A 194 -6.84 17.86 -1.01
CA TYR A 194 -5.56 17.74 -1.73
C TYR A 194 -4.83 19.06 -1.76
N VAL A 195 -3.66 19.11 -1.15
CA VAL A 195 -2.78 20.29 -1.13
C VAL A 195 -1.51 19.94 -1.90
N VAL A 196 -1.16 20.79 -2.86
CA VAL A 196 0.02 20.63 -3.71
C VAL A 196 1.07 21.70 -3.41
N ALA A 197 2.33 21.42 -3.66
CA ALA A 197 3.37 22.45 -3.56
C ALA A 197 3.14 23.55 -4.62
N ASP A 198 3.32 24.83 -4.23
CA ASP A 198 3.05 25.97 -5.12
C ASP A 198 3.77 25.87 -6.47
N ARG A 199 4.99 25.36 -6.50
CA ARG A 199 5.78 25.13 -7.71
C ARG A 199 5.18 24.11 -8.68
N HIS A 200 4.25 23.26 -8.21
CA HIS A 200 3.62 22.20 -9.02
C HIS A 200 2.16 22.49 -9.38
N LYS A 201 1.58 23.60 -8.91
CA LYS A 201 0.15 23.93 -9.10
C LYS A 201 -0.31 23.95 -10.55
N ASP A 202 0.58 24.26 -11.46
CA ASP A 202 0.28 24.39 -12.90
C ASP A 202 0.62 23.14 -13.72
N LEU A 203 1.25 22.10 -13.12
CA LEU A 203 1.53 20.85 -13.79
C LEU A 203 0.22 20.13 -14.18
N TYR A 204 0.22 19.50 -15.35
CA TYR A 204 -0.89 18.65 -15.81
C TYR A 204 -2.24 19.36 -15.90
N ARG A 205 -2.29 20.70 -16.08
CA ARG A 205 -3.53 21.51 -16.02
C ARG A 205 -4.61 20.97 -16.95
N ASP A 206 -4.23 20.60 -18.18
CA ASP A 206 -5.14 20.14 -19.24
C ASP A 206 -5.05 18.62 -19.49
N ALA A 207 -4.33 17.91 -18.62
CA ALA A 207 -4.16 16.47 -18.78
C ALA A 207 -5.46 15.73 -18.44
N ILE A 208 -5.76 14.71 -19.23
CA ILE A 208 -6.94 13.88 -19.06
C ILE A 208 -6.50 12.44 -18.79
N PHE A 209 -6.99 11.87 -17.69
CA PHE A 209 -6.87 10.45 -17.44
C PHE A 209 -7.93 9.72 -18.29
N PRO A 210 -7.51 8.83 -19.21
CA PRO A 210 -8.45 8.18 -20.11
C PRO A 210 -9.38 7.24 -19.32
N PRO A 211 -10.68 7.18 -19.70
CA PRO A 211 -11.62 6.27 -19.06
C PRO A 211 -11.20 4.83 -19.30
N LYS A 212 -11.36 3.98 -18.27
CA LYS A 212 -11.12 2.53 -18.34
C LYS A 212 -12.46 1.79 -18.52
N PRO A 213 -12.46 0.57 -19.07
CA PRO A 213 -13.70 -0.21 -19.32
C PRO A 213 -14.55 -0.49 -18.08
N ASN A 214 -13.95 -0.48 -16.90
CA ASN A 214 -14.64 -0.70 -15.62
C ASN A 214 -15.05 0.60 -14.88
N MET A 215 -14.88 1.76 -15.52
CA MET A 215 -15.48 3.02 -15.06
C MET A 215 -16.93 3.07 -15.48
N MET A 216 -17.79 2.49 -14.64
CA MET A 216 -19.20 2.28 -14.88
C MET A 216 -20.05 3.13 -13.94
N SER A 217 -21.33 3.33 -14.30
CA SER A 217 -22.30 3.92 -13.36
C SER A 217 -22.61 2.97 -12.20
N ALA A 218 -23.12 3.51 -11.08
CA ALA A 218 -23.53 2.70 -9.92
C ALA A 218 -24.61 1.67 -10.28
N ASP A 219 -25.55 2.04 -11.17
CA ASP A 219 -26.60 1.13 -11.63
C ASP A 219 -26.05 -0.06 -12.42
N GLU A 220 -25.03 0.17 -13.25
CA GLU A 220 -24.36 -0.91 -13.99
C GLU A 220 -23.57 -1.83 -13.05
N VAL A 221 -22.87 -1.25 -12.05
CA VAL A 221 -22.18 -2.03 -11.03
C VAL A 221 -23.15 -2.85 -10.21
N ALA A 222 -24.27 -2.29 -9.76
CA ALA A 222 -25.28 -2.99 -8.99
C ALA A 222 -25.89 -4.19 -9.76
N LYS A 223 -26.10 -4.03 -11.07
CA LYS A 223 -26.58 -5.14 -11.94
C LYS A 223 -25.57 -6.27 -12.05
N ARG A 224 -24.27 -5.97 -12.05
CA ARG A 224 -23.19 -6.95 -12.25
C ARG A 224 -22.63 -7.53 -10.93
N LYS A 225 -22.74 -6.81 -9.85
CA LYS A 225 -22.17 -7.11 -8.54
C LYS A 225 -23.28 -7.11 -7.45
N PRO A 226 -23.92 -8.26 -7.19
CA PRO A 226 -25.05 -8.32 -6.25
C PRO A 226 -24.74 -7.86 -4.82
N ALA A 227 -23.50 -8.06 -4.35
CA ALA A 227 -23.08 -7.56 -3.03
C ALA A 227 -23.21 -6.03 -2.91
N TRP A 228 -22.93 -5.31 -3.99
CA TRP A 228 -23.08 -3.87 -4.06
C TRP A 228 -24.54 -3.44 -4.07
N ALA A 229 -25.38 -4.12 -4.88
CA ALA A 229 -26.81 -3.85 -4.90
C ALA A 229 -27.44 -3.98 -3.51
N GLU A 230 -27.06 -5.02 -2.74
CA GLU A 230 -27.51 -5.18 -1.36
C GLU A 230 -26.93 -4.12 -0.43
N ALA A 231 -25.64 -3.81 -0.54
CA ALA A 231 -25.02 -2.76 0.27
C ALA A 231 -25.70 -1.41 0.09
N PHE A 232 -26.11 -1.09 -1.13
CA PHE A 232 -26.81 0.14 -1.45
C PHE A 232 -28.27 0.13 -0.99
N ALA A 233 -28.97 -1.02 -1.10
CA ALA A 233 -30.35 -1.16 -0.68
C ALA A 233 -30.56 -1.15 0.84
N MET A 234 -29.62 -1.71 1.61
CA MET A 234 -29.75 -1.88 3.06
C MET A 234 -29.68 -0.59 3.87
N LYS A 235 -29.29 0.55 3.30
CA LYS A 235 -28.94 1.77 4.05
C LYS A 235 -29.77 2.99 3.70
N GLY A 236 -31.08 2.79 3.53
CA GLY A 236 -32.05 3.89 3.61
C GLY A 236 -31.70 5.09 2.75
N GLY A 237 -31.98 4.99 1.48
CA GLY A 237 -32.28 6.06 0.55
C GLY A 237 -31.25 7.18 0.42
N GLU A 238 -31.43 8.24 1.15
CA GLU A 238 -30.69 9.49 0.96
C GLU A 238 -29.19 9.43 1.33
N LYS A 239 -28.84 8.78 2.45
CA LYS A 239 -27.43 8.68 2.87
C LYS A 239 -26.60 7.78 1.93
N ALA A 240 -27.17 6.71 1.41
CA ALA A 240 -26.49 5.86 0.45
C ALA A 240 -26.28 6.59 -0.89
N GLN A 241 -27.26 7.38 -1.33
CA GLN A 241 -27.13 8.19 -2.55
C GLN A 241 -26.09 9.30 -2.42
N VAL A 242 -26.00 9.98 -1.26
CA VAL A 242 -24.96 10.98 -1.00
C VAL A 242 -23.57 10.38 -1.01
N VAL A 243 -23.40 9.19 -0.42
CA VAL A 243 -22.13 8.48 -0.44
C VAL A 243 -21.79 7.96 -1.84
N LEU A 244 -22.77 7.45 -2.57
CA LEU A 244 -22.58 7.04 -3.97
C LEU A 244 -22.18 8.22 -4.84
N ALA A 245 -22.83 9.37 -4.69
CA ALA A 245 -22.46 10.59 -5.40
C ALA A 245 -21.04 11.05 -5.03
N ALA A 246 -20.64 10.94 -3.76
CA ALA A 246 -19.28 11.23 -3.32
C ALA A 246 -18.25 10.23 -3.86
N LEU A 247 -18.60 8.95 -3.90
CA LEU A 247 -17.75 7.90 -4.48
C LEU A 247 -17.66 7.98 -6.01
N GLN A 248 -18.68 8.50 -6.68
CA GLN A 248 -18.67 8.75 -8.12
C GLN A 248 -17.88 10.01 -8.50
N ALA A 249 -17.56 10.88 -7.55
CA ALA A 249 -16.91 12.16 -7.77
C ALA A 249 -15.37 12.06 -7.91
N GLY A 250 -14.79 10.90 -8.21
CA GLY A 250 -13.39 10.80 -8.62
C GLY A 250 -13.16 11.67 -9.86
N THR A 251 -12.81 12.95 -9.63
CA THR A 251 -12.75 13.92 -10.70
C THR A 251 -11.39 13.89 -11.39
N GLN A 252 -11.36 14.30 -12.67
CA GLN A 252 -10.11 14.51 -13.40
C GLN A 252 -9.17 15.46 -12.62
N GLU A 253 -9.73 16.44 -11.89
CA GLU A 253 -8.93 17.34 -11.07
C GLU A 253 -8.29 16.65 -9.88
N GLU A 254 -8.98 15.73 -9.22
CA GLU A 254 -8.40 14.92 -8.15
C GLU A 254 -7.18 14.12 -8.65
N ILE A 255 -7.31 13.47 -9.80
CA ILE A 255 -6.20 12.71 -10.40
C ILE A 255 -5.02 13.64 -10.72
N ARG A 256 -5.29 14.85 -11.23
CA ARG A 256 -4.24 15.86 -11.47
C ARG A 256 -3.58 16.36 -10.18
N LEU A 257 -4.36 16.61 -9.13
CA LEU A 257 -3.83 17.03 -7.82
C LEU A 257 -2.90 15.96 -7.23
N ARG A 258 -3.30 14.70 -7.29
CA ARG A 258 -2.46 13.57 -6.86
C ARG A 258 -1.17 13.49 -7.67
N ALA A 259 -1.24 13.67 -8.99
CA ALA A 259 -0.06 13.71 -9.87
C ALA A 259 0.90 14.86 -9.50
N ARG A 260 0.36 16.04 -9.17
CA ARG A 260 1.14 17.19 -8.67
C ARG A 260 1.80 16.93 -7.32
N MET A 261 1.12 16.20 -6.41
CA MET A 261 1.71 15.78 -5.15
C MET A 261 2.85 14.77 -5.36
N MET A 262 2.71 13.86 -6.32
CA MET A 262 3.77 12.91 -6.69
C MET A 262 5.01 13.58 -7.26
N ALA A 263 4.88 14.72 -7.92
CA ALA A 263 6.04 15.48 -8.39
C ALA A 263 6.98 15.90 -7.23
N ALA A 264 6.42 16.34 -6.10
CA ALA A 264 7.22 16.66 -4.91
C ALA A 264 7.84 15.43 -4.23
N VAL A 265 7.17 14.28 -4.31
CA VAL A 265 7.73 13.00 -3.85
C VAL A 265 8.91 12.60 -4.73
N ASP A 266 8.75 12.69 -6.06
CA ASP A 266 9.80 12.33 -7.02
C ASP A 266 11.06 13.19 -6.84
N GLU A 267 10.89 14.50 -6.62
CA GLU A 267 11.99 15.40 -6.28
C GLU A 267 12.75 14.94 -5.03
N GLY A 268 12.02 14.55 -3.98
CA GLY A 268 12.62 14.02 -2.75
C GLY A 268 13.37 12.72 -2.97
N VAL A 269 12.85 11.81 -3.77
CA VAL A 269 13.55 10.58 -4.17
C VAL A 269 14.85 10.94 -4.89
N GLY A 270 14.83 11.92 -5.81
CA GLY A 270 16.02 12.42 -6.49
C GLY A 270 17.07 12.97 -5.53
N GLN A 271 16.66 13.78 -4.54
CA GLN A 271 17.56 14.31 -3.52
C GLN A 271 18.21 13.19 -2.68
N ILE A 272 17.43 12.20 -2.27
CA ILE A 272 17.91 11.03 -1.52
C ILE A 272 18.94 10.24 -2.35
N LEU A 273 18.63 9.93 -3.60
CA LEU A 273 19.55 9.22 -4.49
C LEU A 273 20.87 9.99 -4.67
N ALA A 274 20.80 11.32 -4.85
CA ALA A 274 21.98 12.18 -4.98
C ALA A 274 22.87 12.17 -3.71
N VAL A 275 22.26 12.15 -2.52
CA VAL A 275 23.02 12.00 -1.26
C VAL A 275 23.74 10.66 -1.21
N LEU A 276 23.04 9.57 -1.53
CA LEU A 276 23.62 8.22 -1.51
C LEU A 276 24.75 8.05 -2.54
N GLU A 277 24.61 8.68 -3.73
CA GLU A 277 25.67 8.73 -4.74
C GLU A 277 26.90 9.46 -4.25
N ARG A 278 26.73 10.70 -3.76
CA ARG A 278 27.83 11.53 -3.25
C ARG A 278 28.59 10.86 -2.13
N LYS A 279 27.91 10.08 -1.28
CA LYS A 279 28.51 9.30 -0.20
C LYS A 279 29.10 7.95 -0.67
N GLY A 280 28.91 7.56 -1.93
CA GLY A 280 29.30 6.24 -2.43
C GLY A 280 28.54 5.07 -1.79
N GLU A 281 27.32 5.34 -1.30
CA GLU A 281 26.50 4.36 -0.58
C GLU A 281 25.37 3.79 -1.44
N LEU A 282 25.05 4.40 -2.61
CA LEU A 282 23.88 4.03 -3.42
C LEU A 282 23.89 2.54 -3.81
N ASP A 283 25.01 2.00 -4.27
CA ASP A 283 25.10 0.61 -4.71
C ASP A 283 25.15 -0.39 -3.54
N ASN A 284 25.48 0.08 -2.33
CA ASN A 284 25.39 -0.70 -1.10
C ASN A 284 24.07 -0.50 -0.35
N THR A 285 23.09 0.18 -0.95
CA THR A 285 21.76 0.41 -0.37
C THR A 285 20.72 -0.42 -1.12
N PHE A 286 20.03 -1.29 -0.39
CA PHE A 286 18.84 -1.99 -0.87
C PHE A 286 17.65 -1.05 -0.75
N ILE A 287 17.13 -0.59 -1.89
CA ILE A 287 16.03 0.38 -1.96
C ILE A 287 14.76 -0.35 -2.36
N VAL A 288 13.69 -0.14 -1.62
CA VAL A 288 12.33 -0.60 -1.92
C VAL A 288 11.41 0.62 -2.04
N PHE A 289 10.66 0.71 -3.13
CA PHE A 289 9.61 1.69 -3.34
C PHE A 289 8.27 0.95 -3.44
N LEU A 290 7.30 1.31 -2.61
CA LEU A 290 5.98 0.68 -2.57
C LEU A 290 4.91 1.64 -2.03
N SER A 291 3.64 1.19 -2.03
CA SER A 291 2.51 1.86 -1.40
C SER A 291 1.94 1.05 -0.23
N ASP A 292 1.10 1.69 0.58
CA ASP A 292 0.36 1.02 1.66
C ASP A 292 -1.01 0.48 1.22
N ASN A 293 -1.62 1.02 0.20
CA ASN A 293 -2.83 0.50 -0.48
C ASN A 293 -2.92 1.09 -1.89
N GLY A 294 -3.84 0.54 -2.68
CA GLY A 294 -4.20 1.10 -3.99
C GLY A 294 -5.24 2.22 -3.88
N TYR A 295 -5.86 2.57 -5.01
CA TYR A 295 -6.86 3.63 -5.08
C TYR A 295 -7.73 3.49 -6.33
N PHE A 296 -8.99 3.96 -6.28
CA PHE A 296 -9.92 3.97 -7.41
C PHE A 296 -10.10 5.38 -7.97
N PHE A 297 -10.15 5.50 -9.29
CA PHE A 297 -10.40 6.74 -10.02
C PHE A 297 -11.78 6.77 -10.69
N GLY A 298 -12.72 5.94 -10.21
CA GLY A 298 -14.05 5.75 -10.78
C GLY A 298 -14.29 4.34 -11.28
N GLU A 299 -13.27 3.47 -11.24
CA GLU A 299 -13.45 2.06 -11.58
C GLU A 299 -14.46 1.41 -10.61
N HIS A 300 -15.35 0.57 -11.14
CA HIS A 300 -16.44 -0.08 -10.39
C HIS A 300 -17.38 0.90 -9.68
N ALA A 301 -17.55 2.12 -10.20
CA ALA A 301 -18.23 3.25 -9.56
C ALA A 301 -17.64 3.64 -8.19
N LEU A 302 -16.34 3.38 -7.99
CA LEU A 302 -15.61 3.76 -6.81
C LEU A 302 -14.75 4.98 -7.12
N GLY A 303 -15.04 6.10 -6.48
CA GLY A 303 -14.20 7.30 -6.50
C GLY A 303 -13.07 7.20 -5.48
N PRO A 304 -12.95 8.15 -4.55
CA PRO A 304 -11.83 8.19 -3.60
C PRO A 304 -11.88 7.04 -2.57
N GLU A 305 -11.73 5.81 -3.03
CA GLU A 305 -11.85 4.59 -2.25
C GLU A 305 -10.71 3.60 -2.54
N ARG A 306 -10.43 2.63 -1.65
CA ARG A 306 -9.33 1.68 -1.72
C ARG A 306 -9.60 0.30 -1.13
N ARG A 307 -10.66 0.15 -0.33
CA ARG A 307 -10.93 -1.00 0.56
C ARG A 307 -11.39 -2.29 -0.12
N PHE A 308 -11.49 -2.30 -1.45
CA PHE A 308 -12.08 -3.42 -2.18
C PHE A 308 -11.02 -4.31 -2.84
N ALA A 309 -11.36 -5.60 -3.00
CA ALA A 309 -10.48 -6.64 -3.54
C ALA A 309 -10.28 -6.56 -5.07
N TYR A 310 -10.64 -5.46 -5.73
CA TYR A 310 -10.36 -5.27 -7.16
C TYR A 310 -8.91 -4.85 -7.38
N GLU A 311 -8.37 -5.11 -8.58
CA GLU A 311 -6.94 -4.92 -8.87
C GLU A 311 -6.46 -3.50 -8.53
N GLU A 312 -7.27 -2.47 -8.73
CA GLU A 312 -6.93 -1.07 -8.42
C GLU A 312 -6.70 -0.82 -6.92
N GLY A 313 -7.46 -1.51 -6.07
CA GLY A 313 -7.35 -1.38 -4.60
C GLY A 313 -6.24 -2.23 -4.01
N ILE A 314 -5.99 -3.42 -4.58
CA ILE A 314 -5.08 -4.40 -3.95
C ILE A 314 -3.68 -4.46 -4.55
N ARG A 315 -3.43 -3.93 -5.76
CA ARG A 315 -2.08 -3.93 -6.34
C ARG A 315 -1.24 -2.77 -5.80
N SER A 316 0.00 -3.09 -5.50
CA SER A 316 1.03 -2.14 -5.09
C SER A 316 2.00 -1.85 -6.25
N PRO A 317 2.50 -0.63 -6.43
CA PRO A 317 3.79 -0.46 -7.05
C PRO A 317 4.82 -1.21 -6.19
N LEU A 318 5.76 -1.89 -6.80
CA LEU A 318 6.89 -2.46 -6.07
C LEU A 318 8.13 -2.43 -6.97
N LEU A 319 9.04 -1.53 -6.63
CA LEU A 319 10.35 -1.41 -7.26
C LEU A 319 11.42 -1.79 -6.24
N VAL A 320 12.43 -2.52 -6.68
CA VAL A 320 13.56 -2.92 -5.82
C VAL A 320 14.86 -2.65 -6.55
N ARG A 321 15.73 -1.80 -5.98
CA ARG A 321 17.07 -1.54 -6.50
C ARG A 321 18.14 -2.05 -5.54
N TYR A 322 18.99 -2.94 -6.00
CA TYR A 322 20.20 -3.37 -5.30
C TYR A 322 21.15 -4.08 -6.29
N PRO A 323 22.08 -3.38 -6.93
CA PRO A 323 22.88 -3.94 -8.04
C PRO A 323 23.66 -5.22 -7.69
N ALA A 324 24.02 -5.38 -6.41
CA ALA A 324 24.73 -6.59 -5.95
C ALA A 324 23.90 -7.90 -6.12
N ARG A 325 22.56 -7.83 -6.23
CA ARG A 325 21.69 -9.00 -6.33
C ARG A 325 20.53 -8.86 -7.30
N VAL A 326 20.14 -7.66 -7.67
CA VAL A 326 18.99 -7.34 -8.51
C VAL A 326 19.48 -6.89 -9.87
N LYS A 327 19.09 -7.60 -10.92
CA LYS A 327 19.43 -7.24 -12.30
C LYS A 327 18.66 -6.00 -12.72
N ALA A 328 19.36 -4.97 -13.20
CA ALA A 328 18.78 -3.76 -13.73
C ALA A 328 17.77 -4.04 -14.87
N GLY A 329 16.66 -3.30 -14.88
CA GLY A 329 15.58 -3.42 -15.85
C GLY A 329 14.82 -4.75 -15.83
N SER A 330 15.01 -5.57 -14.79
CA SER A 330 14.30 -6.85 -14.71
C SER A 330 12.83 -6.66 -14.29
N ARG A 331 11.97 -7.59 -14.75
CA ARG A 331 10.54 -7.59 -14.44
C ARG A 331 10.14 -8.96 -13.90
N SER A 332 9.32 -9.00 -12.85
CA SER A 332 8.83 -10.23 -12.25
C SER A 332 7.30 -10.26 -12.22
N GLY A 333 6.71 -11.25 -12.89
CA GLY A 333 5.28 -11.53 -12.83
C GLY A 333 4.88 -12.50 -11.71
N ARG A 334 5.74 -12.76 -10.73
CA ARG A 334 5.42 -13.61 -9.58
C ARG A 334 4.50 -12.89 -8.60
N LEU A 335 3.58 -13.64 -7.97
CA LEU A 335 2.72 -13.10 -6.92
C LEU A 335 3.57 -12.80 -5.68
N VAL A 336 3.70 -11.53 -5.33
CA VAL A 336 4.36 -11.08 -4.10
C VAL A 336 3.38 -10.27 -3.26
N ILE A 337 3.60 -10.23 -1.95
CA ILE A 337 2.76 -9.52 -1.01
C ILE A 337 3.59 -8.58 -0.14
N CYS A 338 2.99 -7.55 0.41
CA CYS A 338 3.69 -6.56 1.21
C CYS A 338 4.45 -7.17 2.42
N GLN A 339 3.95 -8.28 2.98
CA GLN A 339 4.60 -9.01 4.06
C GLN A 339 5.98 -9.59 3.68
N ASP A 340 6.28 -9.71 2.39
CA ASP A 340 7.55 -10.27 1.91
C ASP A 340 8.74 -9.33 2.15
N ILE A 341 8.49 -8.07 2.45
CA ILE A 341 9.53 -7.06 2.69
C ILE A 341 10.30 -7.39 3.99
N ALA A 342 9.61 -7.60 5.11
CA ALA A 342 10.25 -7.86 6.40
C ALA A 342 11.25 -9.04 6.36
N PRO A 343 10.88 -10.24 5.92
CA PRO A 343 11.83 -11.37 5.86
C PRO A 343 12.96 -11.14 4.86
N THR A 344 12.73 -10.37 3.78
CA THR A 344 13.78 -10.02 2.81
C THR A 344 14.87 -9.17 3.44
N LEU A 345 14.49 -8.11 4.16
CA LEU A 345 15.44 -7.22 4.83
C LEU A 345 16.21 -7.94 5.94
N ILE A 346 15.53 -8.75 6.76
CA ILE A 346 16.17 -9.55 7.81
C ILE A 346 17.21 -10.52 7.22
N GLN A 347 16.88 -11.22 6.14
CA GLN A 347 17.83 -12.14 5.50
C GLN A 347 18.99 -11.42 4.82
N LEU A 348 18.78 -10.28 4.19
CA LEU A 348 19.84 -9.45 3.63
C LEU A 348 20.79 -8.92 4.70
N ALA A 349 20.28 -8.63 5.89
CA ALA A 349 21.06 -8.25 7.06
C ALA A 349 21.89 -9.42 7.66
N GLY A 350 21.71 -10.64 7.16
CA GLY A 350 22.35 -11.84 7.70
C GLY A 350 21.57 -12.53 8.83
N GLY A 351 20.36 -12.05 9.13
CA GLY A 351 19.50 -12.64 10.17
C GLY A 351 18.60 -13.77 9.64
N ARG A 352 17.92 -14.42 10.58
CA ARG A 352 16.85 -15.39 10.28
C ARG A 352 15.50 -14.76 10.62
N PRO A 353 14.52 -14.77 9.70
CA PRO A 353 13.16 -14.36 10.01
C PRO A 353 12.58 -15.20 11.15
N GLY A 354 11.88 -14.57 12.08
CA GLY A 354 11.21 -15.29 13.17
C GLY A 354 10.05 -16.15 12.66
N GLY A 355 9.69 -17.20 13.40
CA GLY A 355 8.60 -18.12 13.03
C GLY A 355 7.21 -17.47 12.99
N HIS A 356 7.06 -16.24 13.51
CA HIS A 356 5.82 -15.47 13.43
C HIS A 356 5.64 -14.77 12.07
N ILE A 357 6.70 -14.65 11.24
CA ILE A 357 6.66 -14.00 9.92
C ILE A 357 6.02 -14.95 8.90
N GLN A 358 4.99 -14.47 8.23
CA GLN A 358 4.21 -15.22 7.24
C GLN A 358 4.58 -14.87 5.79
N GLY A 359 5.27 -13.74 5.60
CA GLY A 359 5.87 -13.36 4.32
C GLY A 359 7.00 -14.29 3.91
N ARG A 360 7.35 -14.28 2.64
CA ARG A 360 8.47 -15.03 2.05
C ARG A 360 9.52 -14.07 1.54
N SER A 361 10.78 -14.32 1.84
CA SER A 361 11.86 -13.49 1.31
C SER A 361 11.88 -13.46 -0.22
N LEU A 362 12.05 -12.28 -0.79
CA LEU A 362 12.14 -12.05 -2.23
C LEU A 362 13.49 -12.48 -2.83
N LEU A 363 14.50 -12.83 -2.01
CA LEU A 363 15.84 -13.19 -2.49
C LEU A 363 15.87 -14.25 -3.58
N PRO A 364 15.05 -15.31 -3.55
CA PRO A 364 15.00 -16.30 -4.63
C PRO A 364 14.53 -15.72 -5.97
N LEU A 365 13.79 -14.60 -5.95
CA LEU A 365 13.28 -13.93 -7.15
C LEU A 365 14.30 -12.98 -7.78
N PHE A 366 15.33 -12.56 -7.07
CA PHE A 366 16.42 -11.72 -7.59
C PHE A 366 17.42 -12.53 -8.42
N ALA A 367 17.62 -13.80 -8.07
CA ALA A 367 18.47 -14.68 -8.83
C ALA A 367 17.89 -14.91 -10.26
N ALA A 368 18.76 -14.89 -11.27
CA ALA A 368 18.40 -15.17 -12.67
C ALA A 368 17.43 -14.19 -13.33
N GLY A 369 17.56 -12.87 -13.05
CA GLY A 369 16.82 -11.84 -13.79
C GLY A 369 15.30 -11.96 -13.65
N GLY A 370 14.81 -12.28 -12.46
CA GLY A 370 13.39 -12.44 -12.17
C GLY A 370 12.79 -13.78 -12.58
N ARG A 371 13.56 -14.64 -13.23
CA ARG A 371 13.17 -16.02 -13.60
C ARG A 371 13.69 -17.06 -12.64
N GLY A 372 14.21 -16.68 -11.47
CA GLY A 372 14.79 -17.58 -10.50
C GLY A 372 13.95 -18.85 -10.34
N SER A 373 14.58 -19.97 -10.00
CA SER A 373 13.94 -21.29 -9.83
C SER A 373 12.99 -21.33 -8.63
N ALA A 374 12.04 -20.39 -8.62
CA ALA A 374 10.95 -20.37 -7.66
C ALA A 374 9.85 -21.35 -8.07
N ALA A 375 10.24 -22.61 -8.35
CA ALA A 375 9.26 -23.68 -8.62
C ALA A 375 8.23 -23.77 -7.49
N ASP A 376 8.68 -23.53 -6.25
CA ASP A 376 7.86 -23.55 -5.04
C ASP A 376 7.31 -22.18 -4.61
N TRP A 377 7.39 -21.16 -5.49
CA TRP A 377 6.83 -19.86 -5.16
C TRP A 377 5.29 -19.93 -5.10
N ARG A 378 4.69 -19.06 -4.27
CA ARG A 378 3.23 -19.06 -4.07
C ARG A 378 2.48 -18.92 -5.40
N LYS A 379 1.35 -19.64 -5.50
CA LYS A 379 0.41 -19.61 -6.64
C LYS A 379 -0.89 -18.91 -6.33
N SER A 380 -1.08 -18.55 -5.06
CA SER A 380 -2.26 -17.87 -4.53
C SER A 380 -1.88 -16.96 -3.37
N ILE A 381 -2.68 -15.92 -3.17
CA ILE A 381 -2.58 -14.99 -2.04
C ILE A 381 -3.95 -14.80 -1.39
N LEU A 382 -3.95 -14.54 -0.09
CA LEU A 382 -5.11 -14.10 0.67
C LEU A 382 -5.21 -12.58 0.65
N ILE A 383 -6.41 -12.07 0.44
CA ILE A 383 -6.79 -10.68 0.70
C ILE A 383 -7.91 -10.73 1.74
N GLU A 384 -7.83 -9.91 2.76
CA GLU A 384 -8.81 -9.85 3.82
C GLU A 384 -9.14 -8.40 4.19
N TYR A 385 -10.41 -8.14 4.50
CA TYR A 385 -10.87 -6.83 4.92
C TYR A 385 -12.03 -6.98 5.91
N TRP A 386 -12.02 -6.15 6.92
CA TRP A 386 -13.08 -6.03 7.93
C TRP A 386 -13.79 -4.69 7.78
N ALA A 387 -15.11 -4.74 7.69
CA ALA A 387 -15.93 -3.53 7.55
C ALA A 387 -15.75 -2.60 8.75
N GLU A 388 -15.39 -1.36 8.47
CA GLU A 388 -15.17 -0.33 9.47
C GLU A 388 -16.50 0.32 9.87
N GLN A 389 -16.78 0.40 11.17
CA GLN A 389 -17.98 1.06 11.67
C GLN A 389 -17.98 2.57 11.42
N ALA A 390 -16.81 3.19 11.45
CA ALA A 390 -16.61 4.59 11.13
C ALA A 390 -16.98 4.95 9.68
N MET A 391 -17.08 3.93 8.79
CA MET A 391 -17.46 4.07 7.40
C MET A 391 -18.83 3.43 7.15
N PRO A 392 -19.95 4.13 7.46
CA PRO A 392 -21.29 3.51 7.46
C PRO A 392 -21.69 2.82 6.17
N TRP A 393 -21.19 3.28 5.01
CA TRP A 393 -21.44 2.68 3.69
C TRP A 393 -20.74 1.34 3.48
N LEU A 394 -19.75 1.01 4.31
CA LEU A 394 -19.01 -0.26 4.28
C LEU A 394 -19.52 -1.28 5.29
N VAL A 395 -20.48 -0.90 6.15
CA VAL A 395 -21.01 -1.83 7.16
C VAL A 395 -21.56 -3.09 6.51
N GLY A 396 -21.11 -4.23 6.98
CA GLY A 396 -21.44 -5.54 6.40
C GLY A 396 -20.69 -5.89 5.13
N MET A 397 -19.66 -5.13 4.73
CA MET A 397 -18.83 -5.43 3.56
C MET A 397 -17.49 -6.11 3.94
N THR A 398 -17.46 -6.84 5.03
CA THR A 398 -16.33 -7.72 5.36
C THR A 398 -16.18 -8.80 4.30
N TYR A 399 -14.97 -9.02 3.82
CA TYR A 399 -14.68 -10.07 2.85
C TYR A 399 -13.34 -10.76 3.09
N LYS A 400 -13.21 -11.97 2.53
CA LYS A 400 -11.94 -12.61 2.23
C LYS A 400 -11.89 -12.97 0.76
N ALA A 401 -10.72 -12.82 0.15
CA ALA A 401 -10.55 -13.17 -1.25
C ALA A 401 -9.29 -14.00 -1.46
N VAL A 402 -9.32 -14.88 -2.46
CA VAL A 402 -8.14 -15.57 -2.99
C VAL A 402 -7.87 -15.07 -4.41
N ARG A 403 -6.64 -14.66 -4.64
CA ARG A 403 -6.14 -14.23 -5.94
C ARG A 403 -5.03 -15.20 -6.38
N THR A 404 -5.21 -15.81 -7.55
CA THR A 404 -4.25 -16.70 -8.21
C THR A 404 -3.66 -16.03 -9.46
N ASP A 405 -2.81 -16.70 -10.23
CA ASP A 405 -2.30 -16.16 -11.51
C ASP A 405 -3.40 -15.82 -12.52
N ARG A 406 -4.54 -16.54 -12.48
CA ARG A 406 -5.62 -16.39 -13.43
C ARG A 406 -6.94 -15.94 -12.82
N TYR A 407 -7.28 -16.42 -11.64
CA TYR A 407 -8.59 -16.25 -11.06
C TYR A 407 -8.55 -15.42 -9.79
N LYS A 408 -9.62 -14.69 -9.54
CA LYS A 408 -9.92 -14.04 -8.27
C LYS A 408 -11.29 -14.50 -7.80
N TYR A 409 -11.40 -14.93 -6.54
CA TYR A 409 -12.65 -15.28 -5.89
C TYR A 409 -12.77 -14.45 -4.61
N ILE A 410 -13.90 -13.72 -4.49
CA ILE A 410 -14.21 -12.86 -3.34
C ILE A 410 -15.43 -13.46 -2.64
N ARG A 411 -15.26 -13.76 -1.35
CA ARG A 411 -16.34 -14.20 -0.48
C ARG A 411 -16.70 -13.08 0.47
N TRP A 412 -17.96 -12.63 0.36
CA TRP A 412 -18.52 -11.65 1.26
C TRP A 412 -19.00 -12.36 2.54
N ILE A 413 -18.51 -11.88 3.71
CA ILE A 413 -18.83 -12.39 5.02
C ILE A 413 -19.84 -11.44 5.67
N ASN A 414 -20.54 -11.88 6.71
CA ASN A 414 -21.57 -11.10 7.41
C ASN A 414 -22.78 -10.69 6.52
N ARG A 415 -23.05 -11.44 5.47
CA ARG A 415 -24.24 -11.32 4.65
C ARG A 415 -25.20 -12.49 4.96
N ALA A 416 -26.52 -12.20 4.94
CA ALA A 416 -27.53 -13.15 5.35
C ALA A 416 -27.58 -14.46 4.52
N ARG A 417 -26.95 -14.48 3.34
CA ARG A 417 -26.98 -15.58 2.39
C ARG A 417 -25.59 -16.07 2.04
N ASP A 418 -25.21 -17.19 2.59
CA ASP A 418 -23.89 -17.77 2.40
C ASP A 418 -23.63 -18.11 0.92
N GLY A 419 -22.64 -17.44 0.32
CA GLY A 419 -22.15 -17.66 -1.04
C GLY A 419 -23.00 -17.03 -2.15
N GLU A 420 -24.18 -16.48 -1.90
CA GLU A 420 -25.03 -15.86 -2.94
C GLU A 420 -24.46 -14.56 -3.50
N LEU A 421 -23.64 -13.87 -2.71
CA LEU A 421 -23.03 -12.61 -3.06
C LEU A 421 -21.59 -12.73 -3.53
N ASP A 422 -21.06 -13.97 -3.57
CA ASP A 422 -19.67 -14.21 -3.95
C ASP A 422 -19.39 -13.72 -5.38
N GLU A 423 -18.12 -13.33 -5.59
CA GLU A 423 -17.66 -12.91 -6.90
C GLU A 423 -16.54 -13.84 -7.39
N LEU A 424 -16.52 -14.12 -8.68
CA LEU A 424 -15.48 -14.91 -9.36
C LEU A 424 -15.13 -14.26 -10.69
N TYR A 425 -13.83 -13.99 -10.90
CA TYR A 425 -13.33 -13.38 -12.12
C TYR A 425 -12.23 -14.22 -12.74
N ASP A 426 -12.21 -14.32 -14.08
CA ASP A 426 -11.11 -14.85 -14.87
C ASP A 426 -10.27 -13.66 -15.37
N LEU A 427 -9.23 -13.30 -14.64
CA LEU A 427 -8.41 -12.10 -14.89
C LEU A 427 -7.61 -12.17 -16.20
N ARG A 428 -7.53 -13.32 -16.86
CA ARG A 428 -6.93 -13.43 -18.19
C ARG A 428 -7.88 -12.98 -19.28
N GLU A 429 -9.16 -13.38 -19.18
CA GLU A 429 -10.21 -13.06 -20.14
C GLU A 429 -10.92 -11.74 -19.81
N ASP A 430 -10.92 -11.37 -18.52
CA ASP A 430 -11.59 -10.20 -17.97
C ASP A 430 -10.69 -9.46 -16.97
N PRO A 431 -9.63 -8.78 -17.44
CA PRO A 431 -8.69 -8.08 -16.58
C PRO A 431 -9.30 -6.89 -15.83
N TYR A 432 -10.46 -6.42 -16.25
CA TYR A 432 -11.21 -5.30 -15.64
C TYR A 432 -12.32 -5.75 -14.69
N GLU A 433 -12.45 -7.05 -14.41
CA GLU A 433 -13.40 -7.61 -13.46
C GLU A 433 -14.85 -7.18 -13.69
N LEU A 434 -15.28 -7.20 -14.97
CA LEU A 434 -16.60 -6.78 -15.42
C LEU A 434 -17.66 -7.88 -15.25
N ASN A 435 -17.26 -9.15 -15.39
CA ASN A 435 -18.17 -10.29 -15.51
C ASN A 435 -18.02 -11.22 -14.31
N ASN A 436 -18.95 -11.12 -13.36
CA ASN A 436 -18.98 -12.04 -12.22
C ASN A 436 -19.45 -13.45 -12.65
N LEU A 437 -18.55 -14.42 -12.58
CA LEU A 437 -18.74 -15.80 -12.97
C LEU A 437 -19.19 -16.72 -11.82
N SER A 438 -19.44 -16.18 -10.62
CA SER A 438 -19.74 -16.98 -9.42
C SER A 438 -20.99 -17.86 -9.57
N ARG A 439 -21.97 -17.44 -10.38
CA ARG A 439 -23.21 -18.19 -10.66
C ARG A 439 -23.13 -19.08 -11.91
N SER A 440 -22.01 -19.08 -12.63
CA SER A 440 -21.82 -19.91 -13.82
C SER A 440 -21.67 -21.39 -13.45
N ARG A 441 -22.55 -22.25 -13.98
CA ARG A 441 -22.45 -23.71 -13.81
C ARG A 441 -21.12 -24.25 -14.36
N LYS A 442 -20.65 -23.73 -15.49
CA LYS A 442 -19.39 -24.11 -16.12
C LYS A 442 -18.20 -23.82 -15.19
N MET A 443 -18.29 -22.79 -14.37
CA MET A 443 -17.21 -22.37 -13.46
C MET A 443 -17.32 -22.98 -12.05
N ALA A 444 -18.31 -23.82 -11.78
CA ALA A 444 -18.48 -24.47 -10.47
C ALA A 444 -17.20 -25.21 -9.97
N PRO A 445 -16.50 -26.02 -10.79
CA PRO A 445 -15.28 -26.70 -10.33
C PRO A 445 -14.17 -25.72 -9.96
N VAL A 446 -14.03 -24.61 -10.70
CA VAL A 446 -13.03 -23.55 -10.40
C VAL A 446 -13.41 -22.85 -9.10
N ARG A 447 -14.68 -22.47 -8.93
CA ARG A 447 -15.19 -21.84 -7.71
C ARG A 447 -14.92 -22.72 -6.48
N GLU A 448 -15.28 -24.00 -6.51
CA GLU A 448 -15.07 -24.93 -5.40
C GLU A 448 -13.59 -25.09 -5.04
N LYS A 449 -12.71 -25.16 -6.05
CA LYS A 449 -11.27 -25.20 -5.84
C LYS A 449 -10.80 -23.93 -5.13
N LEU A 450 -11.23 -22.75 -5.55
CA LEU A 450 -10.84 -21.48 -4.96
C LEU A 450 -11.43 -21.31 -3.55
N GLN A 451 -12.62 -21.82 -3.28
CA GLN A 451 -13.20 -21.84 -1.94
C GLN A 451 -12.38 -22.71 -0.98
N ARG A 452 -11.88 -23.87 -1.43
CA ARG A 452 -10.97 -24.71 -0.62
C ARG A 452 -9.64 -23.98 -0.36
N GLU A 453 -9.08 -23.38 -1.40
CA GLU A 453 -7.84 -22.62 -1.29
C GLU A 453 -7.99 -21.41 -0.35
N LEU A 454 -9.11 -20.68 -0.43
CA LEU A 454 -9.40 -19.56 0.45
C LEU A 454 -9.47 -20.00 1.93
N ARG A 455 -10.15 -21.11 2.21
CA ARG A 455 -10.21 -21.65 3.59
C ARG A 455 -8.83 -22.02 4.11
N LYS A 456 -8.00 -22.67 3.29
CA LYS A 456 -6.62 -23.01 3.64
C LYS A 456 -5.81 -21.77 3.97
N LEU A 457 -5.77 -20.80 3.05
CA LEU A 457 -5.00 -19.56 3.26
C LEU A 457 -5.47 -18.77 4.48
N ALA A 458 -6.77 -18.76 4.74
CA ALA A 458 -7.33 -18.09 5.92
C ALA A 458 -6.96 -18.78 7.23
N ALA A 459 -6.89 -20.13 7.25
CA ALA A 459 -6.40 -20.89 8.39
C ALA A 459 -4.90 -20.65 8.61
N ASP A 460 -4.10 -20.73 7.55
CA ASP A 460 -2.65 -20.46 7.59
C ASP A 460 -2.35 -19.02 8.10
N ALA A 461 -3.16 -18.02 7.71
CA ALA A 461 -3.05 -16.65 8.19
C ALA A 461 -3.31 -16.51 9.68
N LEU A 462 -4.20 -17.32 10.26
CA LEU A 462 -4.46 -17.38 11.70
C LEU A 462 -3.43 -18.23 12.45
N GLY A 463 -2.65 -19.04 11.75
CA GLY A 463 -1.70 -19.97 12.34
C GLY A 463 -2.36 -21.25 12.89
N LEU A 464 -3.46 -21.67 12.23
CA LEU A 464 -4.25 -22.88 12.53
C LEU A 464 -3.82 -24.04 11.64
#